data_373e4099060b53718d88edf199d0963e
#
_entry.id   373e4099060b53718d88edf199d0963e
#
_cell.length_a   1.000
_cell.length_b   1.000
_cell.length_c   1.000
_cell.angle_alpha   90.00
_cell.angle_beta   90.00
_cell.angle_gamma   90.00
#
_symmetry.space_group_name_H-M   'P 1'
#
loop_
_entity.id
_entity.type
_entity.pdbx_description
1 polymer ?
#
loop_
_entity_poly.entity_id
_entity_poly.type
_entity_poly.pdbx_seq_one_letter_code
_entity_poly.pdbx_strand_id
1 'polypeptide(L)'
;MNLHRSLFVAALAATAGLSLALVAPAHAATAPAANQLEGNPVPGVCMLSREAVFAQSKVGQAASERLKQLAMQQQSLLDGQRKPLAAEVQAFQQKAATLPEAQRQQQGQALQQRMQGFQAQVNQLDERIQLTRSKVMQQIGAQAQPIVASSYASHHCGLLLNRDVVLGGNTSNDLTGDVVRGLDGRITTLNFNLEPAPAAPAK
;
A
#
# COMPACT_ATOMS: atom_id res chain seq x y z
N MET A 1 -7.74 -41.32 -33.59
CA MET A 1 -8.65 -41.99 -34.52
C MET A 1 -9.74 -41.00 -34.91
N ASN A 2 -9.80 -40.72 -36.24
CA ASN A 2 -10.85 -40.00 -37.00
C ASN A 2 -11.02 -38.49 -36.69
N LEU A 3 -10.45 -37.59 -37.46
CA LEU A 3 -10.60 -37.20 -38.87
C LEU A 3 -12.07 -36.97 -39.29
N HIS A 4 -12.50 -35.71 -39.39
CA HIS A 4 -13.31 -35.29 -40.51
C HIS A 4 -13.03 -33.83 -40.91
N ARG A 5 -12.39 -33.71 -42.06
CA ARG A 5 -12.31 -32.57 -42.97
C ARG A 5 -13.71 -32.31 -43.55
N SER A 6 -14.09 -31.07 -43.72
CA SER A 6 -14.96 -30.64 -44.84
C SER A 6 -14.61 -29.21 -45.22
N LEU A 7 -14.03 -29.12 -46.39
CA LEU A 7 -13.90 -27.92 -47.23
C LEU A 7 -15.26 -27.58 -47.84
N PHE A 8 -15.65 -26.32 -47.87
CA PHE A 8 -16.51 -25.74 -48.88
C PHE A 8 -15.95 -24.39 -49.34
N VAL A 9 -15.68 -24.33 -50.62
CA VAL A 9 -15.27 -23.19 -51.43
C VAL A 9 -16.52 -22.64 -52.12
N ALA A 10 -16.53 -21.36 -52.41
CA ALA A 10 -17.25 -20.52 -53.37
C ALA A 10 -18.08 -19.43 -52.73
N ALA A 11 -18.23 -18.20 -53.22
CA ALA A 11 -17.83 -17.51 -54.42
C ALA A 11 -17.94 -16.00 -54.22
N LEU A 12 -17.26 -15.22 -55.04
CA LEU A 12 -17.25 -13.77 -55.18
C LEU A 12 -18.61 -13.13 -55.30
N ALA A 13 -18.80 -11.94 -54.66
CA ALA A 13 -19.52 -10.83 -55.27
C ALA A 13 -18.99 -9.50 -54.71
N ALA A 14 -18.34 -8.73 -55.57
CA ALA A 14 -17.88 -7.37 -55.33
C ALA A 14 -19.06 -6.40 -55.41
N THR A 15 -19.29 -5.64 -54.35
CA THR A 15 -20.07 -4.38 -54.42
C THR A 15 -19.31 -3.31 -53.68
N ALA A 16 -18.77 -2.36 -54.45
CA ALA A 16 -18.19 -1.11 -53.92
C ALA A 16 -19.28 -0.23 -53.36
N GLY A 17 -19.40 -0.16 -52.05
CA GLY A 17 -20.21 0.79 -51.31
C GLY A 17 -19.31 1.76 -50.56
N LEU A 18 -19.22 2.98 -51.05
CA LEU A 18 -18.48 4.09 -50.43
C LEU A 18 -19.31 4.58 -49.23
N SER A 19 -19.07 3.99 -48.06
CA SER A 19 -19.66 4.43 -46.81
C SER A 19 -18.73 5.45 -46.14
N LEU A 20 -19.09 6.73 -46.22
CA LEU A 20 -18.53 7.76 -45.35
C LEU A 20 -18.88 7.40 -43.88
N ALA A 21 -17.93 6.84 -43.16
CA ALA A 21 -18.03 6.68 -41.71
C ALA A 21 -17.81 8.06 -41.08
N LEU A 22 -18.89 8.69 -40.62
CA LEU A 22 -18.79 9.80 -39.65
C LEU A 22 -18.18 9.25 -38.37
N VAL A 23 -16.88 9.54 -38.18
CA VAL A 23 -16.22 9.32 -36.89
C VAL A 23 -16.75 10.38 -35.91
N ALA A 24 -17.77 10.04 -35.14
CA ALA A 24 -18.18 10.84 -34.00
C ALA A 24 -17.06 10.78 -32.96
N PRO A 25 -16.56 11.93 -32.41
CA PRO A 25 -15.62 11.91 -31.32
C PRO A 25 -16.29 11.23 -30.12
N ALA A 26 -15.75 10.09 -29.72
CA ALA A 26 -16.12 9.46 -28.46
C ALA A 26 -15.70 10.41 -27.33
N HIS A 27 -16.64 11.17 -26.81
CA HIS A 27 -16.48 11.87 -25.56
C HIS A 27 -16.31 10.77 -24.51
N ALA A 28 -15.07 10.60 -24.03
CA ALA A 28 -14.82 9.81 -22.83
C ALA A 28 -15.64 10.48 -21.71
N ALA A 29 -16.80 9.91 -21.40
CA ALA A 29 -17.57 10.29 -20.24
C ALA A 29 -16.67 10.00 -19.02
N THR A 30 -16.09 11.06 -18.45
CA THR A 30 -15.47 11.01 -17.13
C THR A 30 -16.58 10.51 -16.21
N ALA A 31 -16.42 9.29 -15.69
CA ALA A 31 -17.34 8.74 -14.70
C ALA A 31 -17.42 9.77 -13.55
N PRO A 32 -18.61 10.21 -13.15
CA PRO A 32 -18.73 11.11 -12.01
C PRO A 32 -18.11 10.41 -10.82
N ALA A 33 -17.20 11.10 -10.12
CA ALA A 33 -16.65 10.62 -8.87
C ALA A 33 -17.84 10.37 -7.93
N ALA A 34 -18.17 9.11 -7.72
CA ALA A 34 -19.25 8.70 -6.83
C ALA A 34 -18.94 9.31 -5.46
N ASN A 35 -19.84 10.15 -4.95
CA ASN A 35 -19.90 10.82 -3.64
C ASN A 35 -19.62 12.34 -3.60
N GLN A 36 -19.65 13.06 -4.72
CA GLN A 36 -19.73 14.52 -4.61
C GLN A 36 -21.21 14.93 -4.47
N LEU A 37 -21.60 15.24 -3.23
CA LEU A 37 -22.86 15.94 -3.01
C LEU A 37 -22.68 17.36 -3.57
N GLU A 38 -23.48 17.72 -4.58
CA GLU A 38 -23.54 19.09 -5.10
C GLU A 38 -24.15 20.00 -4.02
N GLY A 39 -23.45 21.05 -3.68
CA GLY A 39 -23.93 22.02 -2.67
C GLY A 39 -23.12 23.30 -2.77
N ASN A 40 -23.61 24.37 -2.14
CA ASN A 40 -22.87 25.61 -2.06
C ASN A 40 -21.63 25.46 -1.17
N PRO A 41 -20.49 26.07 -1.54
CA PRO A 41 -19.33 26.10 -0.67
C PRO A 41 -19.69 26.85 0.64
N VAL A 42 -19.22 26.31 1.76
CA VAL A 42 -19.38 26.97 3.07
C VAL A 42 -18.19 27.89 3.27
N PRO A 43 -18.39 29.23 3.30
CA PRO A 43 -17.29 30.16 3.48
C PRO A 43 -16.53 29.90 4.76
N GLY A 44 -15.20 29.94 4.71
CA GLY A 44 -14.34 29.75 5.87
C GLY A 44 -14.21 28.28 6.34
N VAL A 45 -14.92 27.32 5.74
CA VAL A 45 -14.74 25.90 6.03
C VAL A 45 -13.89 25.26 4.93
N CYS A 46 -12.74 24.75 5.33
CA CYS A 46 -11.81 24.08 4.45
C CYS A 46 -11.66 22.60 4.82
N MET A 47 -11.19 21.80 3.88
CA MET A 47 -10.94 20.38 4.08
C MET A 47 -9.50 20.02 3.70
N LEU A 48 -8.98 18.96 4.31
CA LEU A 48 -7.68 18.37 3.98
C LEU A 48 -7.72 16.86 4.23
N SER A 49 -7.36 16.07 3.22
CA SER A 49 -7.08 14.65 3.40
C SER A 49 -5.58 14.45 3.64
N ARG A 50 -5.20 14.13 4.87
CA ARG A 50 -3.81 13.78 5.19
C ARG A 50 -3.38 12.48 4.52
N GLU A 51 -4.30 11.54 4.39
CA GLU A 51 -4.05 10.29 3.67
C GLU A 51 -3.76 10.54 2.19
N ALA A 52 -4.57 11.37 1.53
CA ALA A 52 -4.35 11.73 0.14
C ALA A 52 -3.05 12.54 -0.07
N VAL A 53 -2.71 13.45 0.86
CA VAL A 53 -1.40 14.16 0.82
C VAL A 53 -0.25 13.15 0.85
N PHE A 54 -0.29 12.17 1.74
CA PHE A 54 0.74 11.12 1.78
C PHE A 54 0.74 10.27 0.49
N ALA A 55 -0.43 9.80 0.05
CA ALA A 55 -0.53 8.91 -1.10
C ALA A 55 -0.15 9.56 -2.44
N GLN A 56 -0.41 10.87 -2.60
CA GLN A 56 -0.25 11.57 -3.87
C GLN A 56 1.06 12.36 -3.98
N SER A 57 1.69 12.76 -2.86
CA SER A 57 2.95 13.48 -2.90
C SER A 57 4.11 12.60 -3.32
N LYS A 58 5.10 13.17 -4.00
CA LYS A 58 6.33 12.47 -4.43
C LYS A 58 7.06 11.86 -3.23
N VAL A 59 7.18 12.59 -2.13
CA VAL A 59 7.83 12.09 -0.91
C VAL A 59 7.06 10.93 -0.28
N GLY A 60 5.72 10.96 -0.30
CA GLY A 60 4.90 9.88 0.22
C GLY A 60 4.98 8.61 -0.63
N GLN A 61 5.00 8.77 -1.96
CA GLN A 61 5.19 7.66 -2.91
C GLN A 61 6.58 7.04 -2.76
N ALA A 62 7.63 7.86 -2.70
CA ALA A 62 9.00 7.40 -2.48
C ALA A 62 9.16 6.69 -1.12
N ALA A 63 8.52 7.21 -0.08
CA ALA A 63 8.51 6.59 1.25
C ALA A 63 7.78 5.23 1.25
N SER A 64 6.64 5.13 0.56
CA SER A 64 5.88 3.88 0.43
C SER A 64 6.70 2.81 -0.29
N GLU A 65 7.39 3.17 -1.37
CA GLU A 65 8.25 2.25 -2.11
C GLU A 65 9.46 1.81 -1.25
N ARG A 66 10.07 2.73 -0.49
CA ARG A 66 11.17 2.39 0.42
C ARG A 66 10.71 1.45 1.53
N LEU A 67 9.54 1.68 2.14
CA LEU A 67 8.95 0.77 3.14
C LEU A 67 8.74 -0.62 2.58
N LYS A 68 8.21 -0.72 1.35
CA LYS A 68 8.03 -2.00 0.66
C LYS A 68 9.35 -2.72 0.43
N GLN A 69 10.40 -2.02 -0.02
CA GLN A 69 11.73 -2.60 -0.20
C GLN A 69 12.30 -3.13 1.12
N LEU A 70 12.19 -2.36 2.20
CA LEU A 70 12.64 -2.78 3.53
C LEU A 70 11.86 -4.01 4.01
N ALA A 71 10.55 -4.05 3.83
CA ALA A 71 9.71 -5.19 4.19
C ALA A 71 10.09 -6.45 3.39
N MET A 72 10.27 -6.34 2.07
CA MET A 72 10.68 -7.47 1.22
C MET A 72 12.06 -8.00 1.58
N GLN A 73 13.01 -7.11 1.88
CA GLN A 73 14.35 -7.50 2.31
C GLN A 73 14.32 -8.32 3.60
N GLN A 74 13.55 -7.87 4.59
CA GLN A 74 13.40 -8.58 5.86
C GLN A 74 12.62 -9.88 5.71
N GLN A 75 11.58 -9.89 4.87
CA GLN A 75 10.83 -11.11 4.56
C GLN A 75 11.74 -12.19 3.94
N SER A 76 12.63 -11.80 3.03
CA SER A 76 13.61 -12.71 2.44
C SER A 76 14.54 -13.34 3.49
N LEU A 77 14.97 -12.56 4.50
CA LEU A 77 15.77 -13.07 5.62
C LEU A 77 14.98 -14.07 6.47
N LEU A 78 13.72 -13.77 6.78
CA LEU A 78 12.83 -14.70 7.51
C LEU A 78 12.57 -15.99 6.72
N ASP A 79 12.38 -15.91 5.41
CA ASP A 79 12.19 -17.08 4.56
C ASP A 79 13.44 -17.96 4.53
N GLY A 80 14.64 -17.36 4.57
CA GLY A 80 15.90 -18.08 4.72
C GLY A 80 16.01 -18.87 6.02
N GLN A 81 15.38 -18.41 7.10
CA GLN A 81 15.32 -19.13 8.39
C GLN A 81 14.16 -20.14 8.44
N ARG A 82 13.02 -19.83 7.84
CA ARG A 82 11.84 -20.68 7.82
C ARG A 82 12.08 -22.00 7.11
N LYS A 83 12.73 -21.97 5.95
CA LYS A 83 12.95 -23.17 5.13
C LYS A 83 13.72 -24.27 5.87
N PRO A 84 14.91 -24.02 6.48
CA PRO A 84 15.61 -25.05 7.24
C PRO A 84 14.85 -25.49 8.49
N LEU A 85 14.16 -24.58 9.18
CA LEU A 85 13.34 -24.94 10.34
C LEU A 85 12.19 -25.90 9.96
N ALA A 86 11.52 -25.65 8.83
CA ALA A 86 10.48 -26.54 8.31
C ALA A 86 11.05 -27.93 7.94
N ALA A 87 12.24 -27.99 7.33
CA ALA A 87 12.91 -29.24 7.00
C ALA A 87 13.28 -30.04 8.27
N GLU A 88 13.76 -29.36 9.33
CA GLU A 88 14.06 -29.99 10.62
C GLU A 88 12.80 -30.56 11.29
N VAL A 89 11.69 -29.84 11.25
CA VAL A 89 10.39 -30.33 11.76
C VAL A 89 9.98 -31.59 11.01
N GLN A 90 10.05 -31.61 9.69
CA GLN A 90 9.74 -32.78 8.89
C GLN A 90 10.67 -33.98 9.21
N ALA A 91 11.97 -33.73 9.29
CA ALA A 91 12.95 -34.76 9.62
C ALA A 91 12.71 -35.36 11.02
N PHE A 92 12.36 -34.52 11.99
CA PHE A 92 11.98 -34.97 13.33
C PHE A 92 10.72 -35.85 13.30
N GLN A 93 9.67 -35.41 12.61
CA GLN A 93 8.42 -36.17 12.48
C GLN A 93 8.64 -37.58 11.90
N GLN A 94 9.51 -37.70 10.89
CA GLN A 94 9.83 -38.98 10.26
C GLN A 94 10.60 -39.93 11.19
N LYS A 95 11.42 -39.39 12.11
CA LYS A 95 12.28 -40.17 13.01
C LYS A 95 11.69 -40.34 14.39
N ALA A 96 10.69 -39.57 14.79
CA ALA A 96 10.17 -39.51 16.16
C ALA A 96 9.76 -40.87 16.73
N ALA A 97 9.18 -41.74 15.89
CA ALA A 97 8.75 -43.06 16.32
C ALA A 97 9.90 -44.05 16.63
N THR A 98 11.08 -43.79 16.05
CA THR A 98 12.27 -44.67 16.19
C THR A 98 13.26 -44.16 17.22
N LEU A 99 13.09 -42.92 17.70
CA LEU A 99 13.98 -42.33 18.70
C LEU A 99 13.68 -42.85 20.11
N PRO A 100 14.72 -43.05 20.95
CA PRO A 100 14.56 -43.23 22.38
C PRO A 100 13.75 -42.08 23.00
N GLU A 101 12.91 -42.38 23.99
CA GLU A 101 11.99 -41.40 24.61
C GLU A 101 12.68 -40.08 25.03
N ALA A 102 13.80 -40.20 25.74
CA ALA A 102 14.56 -39.03 26.21
C ALA A 102 15.05 -38.13 25.05
N GLN A 103 15.53 -38.73 23.95
CA GLN A 103 15.98 -37.98 22.77
C GLN A 103 14.80 -37.34 22.02
N ARG A 104 13.67 -38.03 21.91
CA ARG A 104 12.45 -37.52 21.31
C ARG A 104 11.95 -36.27 22.06
N GLN A 105 11.90 -36.35 23.39
CA GLN A 105 11.51 -35.21 24.24
C GLN A 105 12.48 -34.03 24.10
N GLN A 106 13.77 -34.27 24.19
CA GLN A 106 14.78 -33.22 24.06
C GLN A 106 14.73 -32.52 22.70
N GLN A 107 14.69 -33.26 21.59
CA GLN A 107 14.62 -32.70 20.25
C GLN A 107 13.29 -31.98 19.99
N GLY A 108 12.18 -32.53 20.47
CA GLY A 108 10.87 -31.89 20.38
C GLY A 108 10.81 -30.55 21.08
N GLN A 109 11.34 -30.47 22.32
CA GLN A 109 11.43 -29.21 23.07
C GLN A 109 12.32 -28.17 22.35
N ALA A 110 13.49 -28.60 21.85
CA ALA A 110 14.40 -27.71 21.12
C ALA A 110 13.74 -27.15 19.85
N LEU A 111 13.03 -27.96 19.06
CA LEU A 111 12.29 -27.51 17.89
C LEU A 111 11.17 -26.55 18.27
N GLN A 112 10.42 -26.84 19.32
CA GLN A 112 9.35 -25.97 19.81
C GLN A 112 9.90 -24.58 20.21
N GLN A 113 11.02 -24.54 20.93
CA GLN A 113 11.68 -23.26 21.29
C GLN A 113 12.11 -22.48 20.04
N ARG A 114 12.68 -23.16 19.03
CA ARG A 114 13.07 -22.50 17.76
C ARG A 114 11.88 -21.97 16.98
N MET A 115 10.77 -22.72 16.94
CA MET A 115 9.53 -22.25 16.29
C MET A 115 8.96 -21.03 17.03
N GLN A 116 8.94 -21.02 18.34
CA GLN A 116 8.52 -19.86 19.14
C GLN A 116 9.45 -18.64 18.90
N GLY A 117 10.76 -18.87 18.87
CA GLY A 117 11.72 -17.82 18.55
C GLY A 117 11.54 -17.25 17.15
N PHE A 118 11.28 -18.10 16.16
CA PHE A 118 10.97 -17.64 14.79
C PHE A 118 9.67 -16.82 14.74
N GLN A 119 8.61 -17.28 15.41
CA GLN A 119 7.35 -16.53 15.49
C GLN A 119 7.53 -15.16 16.17
N ALA A 120 8.35 -15.11 17.22
CA ALA A 120 8.68 -13.84 17.87
C ALA A 120 9.40 -12.87 16.91
N GLN A 121 10.30 -13.36 16.06
CA GLN A 121 10.97 -12.53 15.04
C GLN A 121 10.00 -12.00 13.99
N VAL A 122 9.02 -12.80 13.55
CA VAL A 122 7.96 -12.36 12.62
C VAL A 122 7.16 -11.21 13.23
N ASN A 123 6.67 -11.39 14.47
CA ASN A 123 5.91 -10.37 15.17
C ASN A 123 6.73 -9.08 15.37
N GLN A 124 7.99 -9.23 15.76
CA GLN A 124 8.90 -8.09 15.93
C GLN A 124 9.14 -7.32 14.62
N LEU A 125 9.20 -8.02 13.48
CA LEU A 125 9.31 -7.37 12.18
C LEU A 125 8.08 -6.52 11.88
N ASP A 126 6.88 -7.06 12.11
CA ASP A 126 5.63 -6.34 11.87
C ASP A 126 5.55 -5.07 12.74
N GLU A 127 5.92 -5.16 14.01
CA GLU A 127 5.98 -4.00 14.91
C GLU A 127 6.97 -2.93 14.41
N ARG A 128 8.16 -3.35 13.98
CA ARG A 128 9.18 -2.44 13.43
C ARG A 128 8.70 -1.73 12.16
N ILE A 129 8.03 -2.44 11.26
CA ILE A 129 7.46 -1.87 10.03
C ILE A 129 6.41 -0.82 10.38
N GLN A 130 5.49 -1.12 11.31
CA GLN A 130 4.46 -0.18 11.75
C GLN A 130 5.06 1.05 12.41
N LEU A 131 6.04 0.89 13.29
CA LEU A 131 6.74 2.00 13.93
C LEU A 131 7.46 2.87 12.91
N THR A 132 8.17 2.25 11.96
CA THR A 132 8.86 2.97 10.87
C THR A 132 7.88 3.77 10.04
N ARG A 133 6.75 3.16 9.63
CA ARG A 133 5.69 3.84 8.88
C ARG A 133 5.15 5.06 9.65
N SER A 134 4.84 4.89 10.93
CA SER A 134 4.34 5.97 11.77
C SER A 134 5.31 7.15 11.85
N LYS A 135 6.60 6.89 12.06
CA LYS A 135 7.64 7.93 12.10
C LYS A 135 7.80 8.63 10.75
N VAL A 136 7.78 7.90 9.65
CA VAL A 136 7.86 8.47 8.30
C VAL A 136 6.66 9.37 8.03
N MET A 137 5.44 8.94 8.38
CA MET A 137 4.24 9.78 8.24
C MET A 137 4.33 11.04 9.10
N GLN A 138 4.86 10.94 10.32
CA GLN A 138 5.10 12.10 11.20
C GLN A 138 6.10 13.08 10.58
N GLN A 139 7.20 12.59 10.00
CA GLN A 139 8.21 13.44 9.33
C GLN A 139 7.61 14.15 8.12
N ILE A 140 6.85 13.45 7.27
CA ILE A 140 6.17 14.06 6.12
C ILE A 140 5.14 15.09 6.60
N GLY A 141 4.38 14.77 7.64
CA GLY A 141 3.42 15.69 8.26
C GLY A 141 4.09 16.97 8.78
N ALA A 142 5.25 16.87 9.40
CA ALA A 142 6.03 18.02 9.85
C ALA A 142 6.48 18.93 8.67
N GLN A 143 6.85 18.33 7.53
CA GLN A 143 7.17 19.09 6.31
C GLN A 143 5.94 19.73 5.66
N ALA A 144 4.78 19.08 5.74
CA ALA A 144 3.53 19.59 5.21
C ALA A 144 2.92 20.72 6.07
N GLN A 145 3.19 20.76 7.38
CA GLN A 145 2.56 21.70 8.32
C GLN A 145 2.67 23.18 7.91
N PRO A 146 3.83 23.74 7.53
CA PRO A 146 3.92 25.13 7.09
C PRO A 146 3.17 25.39 5.77
N ILE A 147 3.06 24.38 4.90
CA ILE A 147 2.31 24.48 3.64
C ILE A 147 0.81 24.51 3.94
N VAL A 148 0.35 23.65 4.83
CA VAL A 148 -1.04 23.64 5.32
C VAL A 148 -1.40 25.02 5.92
N ALA A 149 -0.54 25.58 6.77
CA ALA A 149 -0.76 26.90 7.37
C ALA A 149 -0.86 28.02 6.32
N SER A 150 0.01 28.00 5.30
CA SER A 150 -0.03 28.94 4.20
C SER A 150 -1.30 28.79 3.35
N SER A 151 -1.66 27.57 2.98
CA SER A 151 -2.88 27.29 2.21
C SER A 151 -4.13 27.66 3.01
N TYR A 152 -4.16 27.36 4.30
CA TYR A 152 -5.24 27.75 5.22
C TYR A 152 -5.47 29.27 5.23
N ALA A 153 -4.40 30.04 5.32
CA ALA A 153 -4.48 31.49 5.31
C ALA A 153 -4.92 32.04 3.93
N SER A 154 -4.35 31.54 2.84
CA SER A 154 -4.66 32.01 1.49
C SER A 154 -6.10 31.71 1.04
N HIS A 155 -6.69 30.62 1.52
CA HIS A 155 -8.08 30.26 1.28
C HIS A 155 -9.06 30.89 2.29
N HIS A 156 -8.59 31.79 3.16
CA HIS A 156 -9.41 32.44 4.19
C HIS A 156 -10.19 31.44 5.05
N CYS A 157 -9.56 30.31 5.42
CA CYS A 157 -10.19 29.29 6.23
C CYS A 157 -10.35 29.75 7.68
N GLY A 158 -11.50 29.50 8.29
CA GLY A 158 -11.76 29.66 9.72
C GLY A 158 -11.81 28.29 10.44
N LEU A 159 -12.05 27.22 9.67
CA LEU A 159 -12.09 25.85 10.16
C LEU A 159 -11.46 24.91 9.14
N LEU A 160 -10.65 23.96 9.61
CA LEU A 160 -10.08 22.90 8.79
C LEU A 160 -10.59 21.55 9.26
N LEU A 161 -11.29 20.84 8.38
CA LEU A 161 -11.84 19.51 8.63
C LEU A 161 -10.97 18.44 7.99
N ASN A 162 -10.93 17.28 8.62
CA ASN A 162 -10.37 16.09 7.96
C ASN A 162 -11.37 15.59 6.90
N ARG A 163 -10.99 15.68 5.62
CA ARG A 163 -11.83 15.23 4.50
C ARG A 163 -12.22 13.76 4.60
N ASP A 164 -11.34 12.90 5.14
CA ASP A 164 -11.52 11.45 5.17
C ASP A 164 -12.70 11.00 6.07
N VAL A 165 -13.19 11.88 6.95
CA VAL A 165 -14.34 11.62 7.82
C VAL A 165 -15.60 12.43 7.43
N VAL A 166 -15.52 13.26 6.40
CA VAL A 166 -16.66 14.01 5.86
C VAL A 166 -17.44 13.12 4.92
N LEU A 167 -18.73 12.93 5.16
CA LEU A 167 -19.60 12.07 4.36
C LEU A 167 -19.75 12.56 2.91
N GLY A 168 -19.72 13.88 2.69
CA GLY A 168 -19.81 14.49 1.38
C GLY A 168 -20.07 15.99 1.48
N GLY A 169 -19.94 16.71 0.36
CA GLY A 169 -20.14 18.14 0.31
C GLY A 169 -19.39 18.78 -0.86
N ASN A 170 -19.48 20.10 -0.95
CA ASN A 170 -18.73 20.88 -1.92
C ASN A 170 -17.23 20.85 -1.56
N THR A 171 -16.38 20.48 -2.52
CA THR A 171 -14.92 20.30 -2.34
C THR A 171 -14.10 21.48 -2.84
N SER A 172 -14.70 22.62 -3.18
CA SER A 172 -13.97 23.79 -3.71
C SER A 172 -12.91 24.34 -2.75
N ASN A 173 -13.10 24.13 -1.45
CA ASN A 173 -12.16 24.52 -0.39
C ASN A 173 -11.32 23.32 0.11
N ASP A 174 -11.05 22.33 -0.73
CA ASP A 174 -10.15 21.22 -0.39
C ASP A 174 -8.69 21.62 -0.65
N LEU A 175 -7.94 21.79 0.43
CA LEU A 175 -6.53 22.19 0.39
C LEU A 175 -5.57 21.06 -0.01
N THR A 176 -6.06 19.83 -0.16
CA THR A 176 -5.22 18.64 -0.39
C THR A 176 -4.29 18.82 -1.59
N GLY A 177 -4.83 19.31 -2.73
CA GLY A 177 -4.05 19.53 -3.95
C GLY A 177 -2.97 20.60 -3.79
N ASP A 178 -3.25 21.68 -3.06
CA ASP A 178 -2.29 22.75 -2.79
C ASP A 178 -1.17 22.25 -1.89
N VAL A 179 -1.52 21.47 -0.86
CA VAL A 179 -0.54 20.89 0.06
C VAL A 179 0.35 19.86 -0.65
N VAL A 180 -0.20 19.03 -1.53
CA VAL A 180 0.58 18.10 -2.35
C VAL A 180 1.58 18.85 -3.23
N ARG A 181 1.12 19.87 -3.99
CA ARG A 181 2.00 20.68 -4.86
C ARG A 181 3.11 21.39 -4.07
N GLY A 182 2.75 22.00 -2.95
CA GLY A 182 3.72 22.68 -2.08
C GLY A 182 4.73 21.71 -1.47
N LEU A 183 4.30 20.52 -1.08
CA LEU A 183 5.17 19.48 -0.52
C LEU A 183 6.13 18.94 -1.60
N ASP A 184 5.64 18.69 -2.82
CA ASP A 184 6.44 18.23 -3.96
C ASP A 184 7.51 19.24 -4.40
N GLY A 185 7.25 20.53 -4.21
CA GLY A 185 8.25 21.58 -4.44
C GLY A 185 9.29 21.68 -3.33
N ARG A 186 9.03 21.13 -2.15
CA ARG A 186 9.89 21.24 -0.97
C ARG A 186 10.74 20.01 -0.72
N ILE A 187 10.14 18.81 -0.86
CA ILE A 187 10.81 17.53 -0.59
C ILE A 187 10.22 16.44 -1.46
N THR A 188 11.06 15.59 -2.04
CA THR A 188 10.64 14.48 -2.90
C THR A 188 10.98 13.11 -2.34
N THR A 189 11.91 13.02 -1.38
CA THR A 189 12.37 11.77 -0.78
C THR A 189 12.71 11.95 0.69
N LEU A 190 12.64 10.84 1.45
CA LEU A 190 13.16 10.75 2.82
C LEU A 190 14.11 9.55 2.90
N ASN A 191 15.23 9.74 3.60
CA ASN A 191 16.14 8.66 3.92
C ASN A 191 15.80 8.09 5.29
N PHE A 192 15.46 6.82 5.34
CA PHE A 192 15.17 6.10 6.57
C PHE A 192 15.47 4.60 6.44
N ASN A 193 15.67 3.95 7.57
CA ASN A 193 15.78 2.51 7.72
C ASN A 193 14.68 2.00 8.66
N LEU A 194 14.56 0.68 8.78
CA LEU A 194 13.66 0.11 9.78
C LEU A 194 14.07 0.54 11.19
N GLU A 195 13.10 1.01 11.94
CA GLU A 195 13.28 1.33 13.35
C GLU A 195 13.72 0.09 14.14
N PRO A 196 14.51 0.28 15.20
CA PRO A 196 14.82 -0.81 16.12
C PRO A 196 13.52 -1.37 16.73
N ALA A 197 13.59 -2.62 17.19
CA ALA A 197 12.48 -3.18 17.93
C ALA A 197 12.18 -2.34 19.18
N PRO A 198 10.90 -2.18 19.55
CA PRO A 198 10.56 -1.58 20.84
C PRO A 198 11.30 -2.30 21.97
N ALA A 199 11.83 -1.54 22.93
CA ALA A 199 12.40 -2.15 24.12
C ALA A 199 11.34 -2.99 24.82
N ALA A 200 11.66 -4.21 25.21
CA ALA A 200 10.76 -5.02 26.03
C ALA A 200 10.38 -4.21 27.28
N PRO A 201 9.08 -4.24 27.68
CA PRO A 201 8.69 -3.56 28.91
C PRO A 201 9.56 -4.07 30.08
N ALA A 202 10.15 -3.16 30.80
CA ALA A 202 10.88 -3.50 32.04
C ALA A 202 9.91 -4.23 32.97
N LYS A 203 10.30 -5.44 33.38
CA LYS A 203 9.54 -6.23 34.35
C LYS A 203 9.66 -5.62 35.74
#